data_da17f80dae5c8b47c26ef06326eb4089
#
_entry.id   da17f80dae5c8b47c26ef06326eb4089
#
_cell.length_a   1.000
_cell.length_b   1.000
_cell.length_c   1.000
_cell.angle_alpha   90.00
_cell.angle_beta   90.00
_cell.angle_gamma   90.00
#
_symmetry.space_group_name_H-M   'P 1'
#
loop_
_entity.id
_entity.type
_entity.pdbx_description
1 polymer ?
#
loop_
_entity_poly.entity_id
_entity_poly.type
_entity_poly.pdbx_seq_one_letter_code
_entity_poly.pdbx_strand_id
1 'polypeptide(L)'
;MRVAVLIKQVPAVDTVKINEITGTMEREGVESELNPMDLHALEAAIRLKESNPAGTVHITAITMGPAQSKKILANAIAMGCDDALLLSDKAFAGADTWATAKTLATALKMNGPFDLVFAGERATDGETGQVAPAVAEFLGYPALTCVSGIETVKPGEITVKRAIEGGHETLRSPIPALLAVVKELNRPRLCTLSGKLRAKSTPIPQLSASDLGLDELSVGIKGSPTRVVRVLYPQVTRMGERYPMAADPDTSIRALYTFLEDKGFVKGGAV
;
A
#
# COMPACT_ATOMS: atom_id res chain seq x y z
N MET A 1 -13.69 16.95 9.62
CA MET A 1 -12.46 16.15 9.57
C MET A 1 -12.03 15.98 8.12
N ARG A 2 -10.76 16.24 7.82
CA ARG A 2 -10.19 16.05 6.47
C ARG A 2 -9.29 14.81 6.48
N VAL A 3 -9.55 13.91 5.55
CA VAL A 3 -8.84 12.63 5.45
C VAL A 3 -8.15 12.55 4.09
N ALA A 4 -6.86 12.21 4.06
CA ALA A 4 -6.18 11.84 2.84
C ALA A 4 -6.01 10.33 2.75
N VAL A 5 -6.08 9.78 1.54
CA VAL A 5 -5.75 8.37 1.29
C VAL A 5 -4.70 8.31 0.20
N LEU A 6 -3.53 7.81 0.54
CA LEU A 6 -2.45 7.57 -0.41
C LEU A 6 -2.72 6.25 -1.14
N ILE A 7 -2.72 6.30 -2.46
CA ILE A 7 -2.96 5.13 -3.30
C ILE A 7 -1.90 5.02 -4.40
N LYS A 8 -1.63 3.81 -4.85
CA LYS A 8 -0.64 3.54 -5.89
C LYS A 8 -1.22 2.72 -7.03
N GLN A 9 -0.79 3.03 -8.24
CA GLN A 9 -1.00 2.17 -9.40
C GLN A 9 0.11 1.12 -9.46
N VAL A 10 -0.28 -0.14 -9.52
CA VAL A 10 0.64 -1.29 -9.61
C VAL A 10 0.28 -2.15 -10.83
N PRO A 11 1.21 -2.96 -11.35
CA PRO A 11 0.87 -3.97 -12.36
C PRO A 11 -0.14 -4.97 -11.83
N ALA A 12 -1.10 -5.37 -12.66
CA ALA A 12 -2.16 -6.33 -12.34
C ALA A 12 -1.73 -7.81 -12.47
N VAL A 13 -0.44 -8.09 -12.56
CA VAL A 13 0.11 -9.44 -12.77
C VAL A 13 1.14 -9.78 -11.71
N ASP A 14 1.11 -11.01 -11.23
CA ASP A 14 2.04 -11.54 -10.23
C ASP A 14 3.49 -11.69 -10.78
N THR A 15 3.64 -11.73 -12.11
CA THR A 15 4.96 -11.83 -12.76
C THR A 15 5.21 -10.61 -13.62
N VAL A 16 5.96 -9.69 -13.08
CA VAL A 16 6.43 -8.52 -13.85
C VAL A 16 7.72 -8.87 -14.55
N LYS A 17 7.77 -8.64 -15.87
CA LYS A 17 9.04 -8.73 -16.61
C LYS A 17 9.90 -7.53 -16.22
N ILE A 18 11.13 -7.84 -15.85
CA ILE A 18 12.14 -6.82 -15.56
C ILE A 18 13.09 -6.78 -16.74
N ASN A 19 13.35 -5.61 -17.25
CA ASN A 19 14.36 -5.39 -18.26
C ASN A 19 15.74 -5.67 -17.64
N GLU A 20 16.41 -6.72 -18.09
CA GLU A 20 17.69 -7.18 -17.53
C GLU A 20 18.83 -6.17 -17.71
N ILE A 21 18.72 -5.26 -18.70
CA ILE A 21 19.75 -4.26 -19.00
C ILE A 21 19.59 -3.03 -18.09
N THR A 22 18.36 -2.56 -17.91
CA THR A 22 18.07 -1.31 -17.18
C THR A 22 17.71 -1.54 -15.71
N GLY A 23 17.40 -2.79 -15.30
CA GLY A 23 16.89 -3.12 -13.96
C GLY A 23 15.51 -2.52 -13.67
N THR A 24 14.84 -2.00 -14.70
CA THR A 24 13.52 -1.38 -14.57
C THR A 24 12.42 -2.36 -14.97
N MET A 25 11.27 -2.20 -14.34
CA MET A 25 10.07 -2.97 -14.64
C MET A 25 9.54 -2.60 -16.03
N GLU A 26 9.35 -3.61 -16.91
CA GLU A 26 8.68 -3.43 -18.20
C GLU A 26 7.19 -3.27 -17.96
N ARG A 27 6.71 -2.03 -18.14
CA ARG A 27 5.29 -1.67 -17.92
C ARG A 27 4.47 -1.62 -19.18
N GLU A 28 5.09 -1.72 -20.36
CA GLU A 28 4.38 -1.71 -21.64
C GLU A 28 3.58 -3.00 -21.83
N GLY A 29 2.27 -2.84 -22.09
CA GLY A 29 1.35 -3.95 -22.31
C GLY A 29 0.86 -4.68 -21.05
N VAL A 30 1.27 -4.26 -19.86
CA VAL A 30 0.77 -4.82 -18.60
C VAL A 30 -0.43 -4.03 -18.11
N GLU A 31 -1.56 -4.71 -17.90
CA GLU A 31 -2.70 -4.09 -17.21
C GLU A 31 -2.24 -3.61 -15.83
N SER A 32 -2.75 -2.45 -15.44
CA SER A 32 -2.44 -1.84 -14.16
C SER A 32 -3.72 -1.65 -13.35
N GLU A 33 -3.60 -1.86 -12.06
CA GLU A 33 -4.69 -1.75 -11.10
C GLU A 33 -4.32 -0.85 -9.91
N LEU A 34 -5.32 -0.54 -9.10
CA LEU A 34 -5.10 0.08 -7.81
C LEU A 34 -4.52 -0.97 -6.85
N ASN A 35 -3.43 -0.62 -6.17
CA ASN A 35 -2.76 -1.50 -5.21
C ASN A 35 -3.77 -2.15 -4.24
N PRO A 36 -3.83 -3.48 -4.15
CA PRO A 36 -4.79 -4.18 -3.30
C PRO A 36 -4.79 -3.73 -1.83
N MET A 37 -3.61 -3.41 -1.27
CA MET A 37 -3.53 -2.91 0.12
C MET A 37 -4.15 -1.53 0.28
N ASP A 38 -4.07 -0.67 -0.73
CA ASP A 38 -4.66 0.68 -0.70
C ASP A 38 -6.19 0.66 -0.81
N LEU A 39 -6.77 -0.40 -1.37
CA LEU A 39 -8.23 -0.62 -1.34
C LEU A 39 -8.75 -0.71 0.10
N HIS A 40 -7.99 -1.33 1.00
CA HIS A 40 -8.34 -1.42 2.43
C HIS A 40 -8.24 -0.05 3.12
N ALA A 41 -7.27 0.77 2.72
CA ALA A 41 -7.14 2.15 3.21
C ALA A 41 -8.32 3.03 2.74
N LEU A 42 -8.71 2.93 1.47
CA LEU A 42 -9.89 3.61 0.93
C LEU A 42 -11.16 3.18 1.66
N GLU A 43 -11.38 1.89 1.82
CA GLU A 43 -12.55 1.36 2.54
C GLU A 43 -12.61 1.85 3.99
N ALA A 44 -11.46 1.91 4.69
CA ALA A 44 -11.39 2.40 6.05
C ALA A 44 -11.81 3.88 6.15
N ALA A 45 -11.29 4.72 5.26
CA ALA A 45 -11.66 6.13 5.19
C ALA A 45 -13.14 6.34 4.85
N ILE A 46 -13.69 5.54 3.92
CA ILE A 46 -15.09 5.62 3.53
C ILE A 46 -16.01 5.17 4.69
N ARG A 47 -15.68 4.08 5.40
CA ARG A 47 -16.43 3.66 6.59
C ARG A 47 -16.39 4.70 7.68
N LEU A 48 -15.24 5.35 7.89
CA LEU A 48 -15.13 6.46 8.83
C LEU A 48 -16.06 7.61 8.45
N LYS A 49 -16.15 7.94 7.16
CA LYS A 49 -17.09 8.96 6.67
C LYS A 49 -18.55 8.57 6.89
N GLU A 50 -18.90 7.31 6.63
CA GLU A 50 -20.27 6.80 6.80
C GLU A 50 -20.71 6.70 8.26
N SER A 51 -19.79 6.49 9.19
CA SER A 51 -20.07 6.43 10.63
C SER A 51 -20.20 7.80 11.30
N ASN A 52 -19.93 8.87 10.57
CA ASN A 52 -20.04 10.24 11.05
C ASN A 52 -21.22 10.97 10.35
N PRO A 53 -21.75 12.06 10.95
CA PRO A 53 -22.79 12.85 10.31
C PRO A 53 -22.39 13.29 8.90
N ALA A 54 -23.36 13.30 7.99
CA ALA A 54 -23.12 13.65 6.59
C ALA A 54 -22.43 15.03 6.45
N GLY A 55 -21.41 15.09 5.59
CA GLY A 55 -20.64 16.31 5.32
C GLY A 55 -19.58 16.66 6.37
N THR A 56 -19.44 15.88 7.45
CA THR A 56 -18.43 16.16 8.49
C THR A 56 -17.05 15.56 8.20
N VAL A 57 -16.96 14.59 7.30
CA VAL A 57 -15.71 13.95 6.85
C VAL A 57 -15.56 14.11 5.36
N HIS A 58 -14.41 14.65 4.93
CA HIS A 58 -14.04 14.86 3.54
C HIS A 58 -12.81 14.05 3.20
N ILE A 59 -12.86 13.25 2.13
CA ILE A 59 -11.82 12.29 1.74
C ILE A 59 -11.20 12.70 0.41
N THR A 60 -9.88 12.90 0.40
CA THR A 60 -9.07 13.17 -0.81
C THR A 60 -8.15 11.99 -1.09
N ALA A 61 -8.28 11.35 -2.26
CA ALA A 61 -7.35 10.33 -2.72
C ALA A 61 -6.15 10.97 -3.42
N ILE A 62 -4.92 10.57 -3.08
CA ILE A 62 -3.69 11.15 -3.63
C ILE A 62 -2.81 10.04 -4.18
N THR A 63 -2.28 10.22 -5.39
CA THR A 63 -1.28 9.31 -5.97
C THR A 63 -0.14 10.07 -6.62
N MET A 64 1.06 9.51 -6.57
CA MET A 64 2.21 9.93 -7.36
C MET A 64 2.45 8.89 -8.46
N GLY A 65 2.39 9.32 -9.71
CA GLY A 65 2.56 8.41 -10.83
C GLY A 65 2.39 9.07 -12.20
N PRO A 66 2.46 8.28 -13.28
CA PRO A 66 2.24 8.79 -14.63
C PRO A 66 0.78 9.24 -14.84
N ALA A 67 0.53 10.01 -15.89
CA ALA A 67 -0.80 10.55 -16.20
C ALA A 67 -1.93 9.48 -16.26
N GLN A 68 -1.60 8.25 -16.65
CA GLN A 68 -2.53 7.12 -16.65
C GLN A 68 -3.05 6.74 -15.26
N SER A 69 -2.35 7.12 -14.18
CA SER A 69 -2.78 6.90 -12.80
C SER A 69 -4.07 7.66 -12.44
N LYS A 70 -4.55 8.58 -13.29
CA LYS A 70 -5.91 9.13 -13.18
C LYS A 70 -6.99 8.04 -13.12
N LYS A 71 -6.75 6.87 -13.74
CA LYS A 71 -7.68 5.75 -13.72
C LYS A 71 -7.93 5.23 -12.30
N ILE A 72 -6.89 5.07 -11.49
CA ILE A 72 -7.06 4.60 -10.10
C ILE A 72 -7.68 5.68 -9.21
N LEU A 73 -7.41 6.95 -9.46
CA LEU A 73 -8.06 8.06 -8.76
C LEU A 73 -9.56 8.13 -9.07
N ALA A 74 -9.94 7.92 -10.34
CA ALA A 74 -11.35 7.80 -10.71
C ALA A 74 -12.03 6.61 -10.02
N ASN A 75 -11.32 5.47 -9.83
CA ASN A 75 -11.83 4.35 -9.05
C ASN A 75 -12.04 4.73 -7.57
N ALA A 76 -11.08 5.45 -6.95
CA ALA A 76 -11.22 5.92 -5.58
C ALA A 76 -12.44 6.86 -5.40
N ILE A 77 -12.67 7.77 -6.34
CA ILE A 77 -13.89 8.61 -6.38
C ILE A 77 -15.14 7.73 -6.53
N ALA A 78 -15.09 6.73 -7.42
CA ALA A 78 -16.23 5.83 -7.64
C ALA A 78 -16.55 4.96 -6.41
N MET A 79 -15.55 4.65 -5.58
CA MET A 79 -15.74 3.97 -4.30
C MET A 79 -16.38 4.86 -3.23
N GLY A 80 -16.07 6.17 -3.19
CA GLY A 80 -16.66 7.07 -2.21
C GLY A 80 -15.82 8.29 -1.78
N CYS A 81 -14.59 8.45 -2.31
CA CYS A 81 -13.79 9.65 -2.06
C CYS A 81 -14.48 10.89 -2.65
N ASP A 82 -14.30 12.04 -2.03
CA ASP A 82 -14.88 13.31 -2.48
C ASP A 82 -14.06 13.93 -3.60
N ASP A 83 -12.73 13.97 -3.41
CA ASP A 83 -11.76 14.55 -4.33
C ASP A 83 -10.62 13.58 -4.59
N ALA A 84 -9.84 13.92 -5.62
CA ALA A 84 -8.61 13.23 -5.95
C ALA A 84 -7.54 14.19 -6.46
N LEU A 85 -6.27 13.85 -6.26
CA LEU A 85 -5.11 14.63 -6.67
C LEU A 85 -4.05 13.72 -7.28
N LEU A 86 -3.59 14.06 -8.47
CA LEU A 86 -2.49 13.39 -9.14
C LEU A 86 -1.20 14.21 -9.00
N LEU A 87 -0.13 13.59 -8.53
CA LEU A 87 1.22 14.12 -8.59
C LEU A 87 1.93 13.48 -9.79
N SER A 88 2.14 14.23 -10.84
CA SER A 88 2.70 13.67 -12.08
C SER A 88 3.65 14.64 -12.76
N ASP A 89 4.90 14.20 -12.81
CA ASP A 89 5.99 14.88 -13.49
C ASP A 89 7.02 13.84 -13.93
N LYS A 90 7.73 14.09 -15.03
CA LYS A 90 8.89 13.29 -15.44
C LYS A 90 9.99 13.31 -14.39
N ALA A 91 10.12 14.40 -13.65
CA ALA A 91 11.09 14.55 -12.56
C ALA A 91 10.86 13.54 -11.41
N PHE A 92 9.64 13.04 -11.23
CA PHE A 92 9.33 12.04 -10.18
C PHE A 92 9.74 10.60 -10.55
N ALA A 93 10.12 10.37 -11.81
CA ALA A 93 10.43 9.01 -12.27
C ALA A 93 11.63 8.41 -11.53
N GLY A 94 11.55 7.12 -11.22
CA GLY A 94 12.62 6.38 -10.55
C GLY A 94 12.84 6.74 -9.08
N ALA A 95 11.91 7.45 -8.45
CA ALA A 95 11.95 7.77 -7.02
C ALA A 95 12.02 6.49 -6.18
N ASP A 96 12.92 6.47 -5.21
CA ASP A 96 12.90 5.49 -4.12
C ASP A 96 11.87 5.86 -3.04
N THR A 97 11.85 5.13 -1.93
CA THR A 97 10.90 5.37 -0.83
C THR A 97 11.07 6.75 -0.19
N TRP A 98 12.29 7.25 -0.09
CA TRP A 98 12.59 8.56 0.47
C TRP A 98 12.07 9.70 -0.40
N ALA A 99 12.46 9.73 -1.67
CA ALA A 99 12.02 10.77 -2.62
C ALA A 99 10.51 10.73 -2.84
N THR A 100 9.91 9.52 -2.86
CA THR A 100 8.45 9.33 -2.93
C THR A 100 7.77 9.92 -1.70
N ALA A 101 8.23 9.58 -0.50
CA ALA A 101 7.64 10.05 0.75
C ALA A 101 7.74 11.58 0.88
N LYS A 102 8.89 12.17 0.52
CA LYS A 102 9.10 13.62 0.52
C LYS A 102 8.10 14.32 -0.40
N THR A 103 7.92 13.82 -1.62
CA THR A 103 6.99 14.39 -2.61
C THR A 103 5.54 14.33 -2.10
N LEU A 104 5.12 13.15 -1.60
CA LEU A 104 3.78 12.96 -1.04
C LEU A 104 3.53 13.85 0.18
N ALA A 105 4.48 13.92 1.10
CA ALA A 105 4.37 14.77 2.29
C ALA A 105 4.29 16.26 1.94
N THR A 106 5.04 16.72 0.93
CA THR A 106 4.96 18.10 0.43
C THR A 106 3.58 18.40 -0.14
N ALA A 107 3.02 17.48 -0.94
CA ALA A 107 1.67 17.63 -1.48
C ALA A 107 0.61 17.62 -0.37
N LEU A 108 0.76 16.77 0.65
CA LEU A 108 -0.13 16.73 1.81
C LEU A 108 -0.09 18.04 2.61
N LYS A 109 1.08 18.61 2.85
CA LYS A 109 1.25 19.91 3.53
C LYS A 109 0.60 21.05 2.73
N MET A 110 0.78 21.07 1.41
CA MET A 110 0.24 22.11 0.54
C MET A 110 -1.30 22.06 0.45
N ASN A 111 -1.89 20.87 0.44
CA ASN A 111 -3.33 20.68 0.31
C ASN A 111 -4.06 20.47 1.66
N GLY A 112 -3.31 20.41 2.76
CA GLY A 112 -3.81 20.19 4.12
C GLY A 112 -4.47 21.43 4.76
N PRO A 113 -4.62 21.41 6.10
CA PRO A 113 -4.24 20.28 6.97
C PRO A 113 -5.16 19.07 6.81
N PHE A 114 -4.60 17.88 7.02
CA PHE A 114 -5.35 16.62 7.11
C PHE A 114 -5.28 16.11 8.53
N ASP A 115 -6.42 15.66 9.06
CA ASP A 115 -6.52 15.08 10.39
C ASP A 115 -6.00 13.64 10.41
N LEU A 116 -6.34 12.87 9.36
CA LEU A 116 -5.87 11.50 9.18
C LEU A 116 -5.34 11.29 7.76
N VAL A 117 -4.25 10.53 7.66
CA VAL A 117 -3.71 10.04 6.39
C VAL A 117 -3.74 8.53 6.42
N PHE A 118 -4.38 7.90 5.46
CA PHE A 118 -4.40 6.45 5.29
C PHE A 118 -3.52 6.03 4.13
N ALA A 119 -2.86 4.89 4.25
CA ALA A 119 -2.15 4.22 3.18
C ALA A 119 -2.25 2.69 3.38
N GLY A 120 -2.10 1.91 2.33
CA GLY A 120 -1.83 0.49 2.49
C GLY A 120 -0.47 0.26 3.16
N GLU A 121 -0.31 -0.85 3.85
CA GLU A 121 0.96 -1.21 4.49
C GLU A 121 2.12 -1.19 3.49
N ARG A 122 1.89 -1.72 2.29
CA ARG A 122 2.90 -1.81 1.22
C ARG A 122 2.24 -1.85 -0.16
N ALA A 123 3.03 -1.61 -1.19
CA ALA A 123 2.64 -1.80 -2.58
C ALA A 123 3.15 -3.16 -3.09
N THR A 124 2.33 -3.89 -3.85
CA THR A 124 2.63 -5.24 -4.33
C THR A 124 3.78 -5.30 -5.34
N ASP A 125 4.14 -4.18 -5.97
CA ASP A 125 5.23 -4.09 -6.93
C ASP A 125 6.62 -3.88 -6.30
N GLY A 126 6.70 -3.23 -5.15
CA GLY A 126 7.98 -2.89 -4.49
C GLY A 126 8.15 -3.48 -3.09
N GLU A 127 7.08 -3.81 -2.42
CA GLU A 127 6.99 -4.48 -1.11
C GLU A 127 7.83 -3.89 0.03
N THR A 128 8.24 -2.62 -0.07
CA THR A 128 9.15 -2.01 0.91
C THR A 128 8.49 -1.72 2.26
N GLY A 129 7.19 -1.43 2.29
CA GLY A 129 6.46 -1.02 3.50
C GLY A 129 6.95 0.29 4.14
N GLN A 130 7.82 1.05 3.47
CA GLN A 130 8.53 2.19 4.05
C GLN A 130 7.90 3.55 3.72
N VAL A 131 7.11 3.66 2.65
CA VAL A 131 6.60 4.96 2.20
C VAL A 131 5.68 5.59 3.25
N ALA A 132 4.73 4.84 3.79
CA ALA A 132 3.79 5.35 4.77
C ALA A 132 4.47 5.90 6.04
N PRO A 133 5.34 5.15 6.76
CA PRO A 133 6.04 5.69 7.92
C PRO A 133 6.98 6.85 7.57
N ALA A 134 7.62 6.86 6.40
CA ALA A 134 8.45 7.98 5.97
C ALA A 134 7.62 9.24 5.69
N VAL A 135 6.42 9.12 5.10
CA VAL A 135 5.49 10.25 4.95
C VAL A 135 5.09 10.81 6.31
N ALA A 136 4.79 9.95 7.28
CA ALA A 136 4.46 10.38 8.64
C ALA A 136 5.59 11.19 9.26
N GLU A 137 6.82 10.73 9.15
CA GLU A 137 8.02 11.44 9.64
C GLU A 137 8.16 12.81 8.99
N PHE A 138 8.04 12.91 7.66
CA PHE A 138 8.09 14.20 6.97
C PHE A 138 6.96 15.17 7.36
N LEU A 139 5.80 14.62 7.79
CA LEU A 139 4.69 15.44 8.28
C LEU A 139 4.83 15.82 9.76
N GLY A 140 5.65 15.11 10.52
CA GLY A 140 5.71 15.18 11.98
C GLY A 140 4.47 14.54 12.63
N TYR A 141 3.90 13.50 12.00
CA TYR A 141 2.71 12.79 12.48
C TYR A 141 3.11 11.46 13.13
N PRO A 142 2.40 11.00 14.17
CA PRO A 142 2.51 9.63 14.62
C PRO A 142 2.22 8.65 13.48
N ALA A 143 3.09 7.64 13.32
CA ALA A 143 2.93 6.56 12.34
C ALA A 143 2.33 5.33 13.02
N LEU A 144 1.07 5.01 12.70
CA LEU A 144 0.37 3.81 13.16
C LEU A 144 0.47 2.76 12.06
N THR A 145 1.43 1.85 12.16
CA THR A 145 1.69 0.82 11.13
C THR A 145 1.00 -0.49 11.47
N CYS A 146 0.79 -1.35 10.45
CA CYS A 146 0.16 -2.67 10.58
C CYS A 146 -1.25 -2.61 11.22
N VAL A 147 -2.01 -1.55 10.95
CA VAL A 147 -3.34 -1.35 11.55
C VAL A 147 -4.32 -2.38 11.02
N SER A 148 -4.79 -3.24 11.92
CA SER A 148 -5.78 -4.30 11.66
C SER A 148 -7.17 -4.01 12.25
N GLY A 149 -7.33 -2.91 13.00
CA GLY A 149 -8.61 -2.45 13.55
C GLY A 149 -8.58 -0.98 13.92
N ILE A 150 -9.69 -0.28 13.69
CA ILE A 150 -9.92 1.09 14.19
C ILE A 150 -11.02 0.97 15.23
N GLU A 151 -10.69 1.19 16.50
CA GLU A 151 -11.62 1.01 17.60
C GLU A 151 -12.44 2.28 17.86
N THR A 152 -11.78 3.43 17.95
CA THR A 152 -12.46 4.72 18.16
C THR A 152 -11.73 5.84 17.46
N VAL A 153 -12.51 6.79 16.93
CA VAL A 153 -12.02 8.09 16.46
C VAL A 153 -12.80 9.16 17.19
N LYS A 154 -12.11 9.98 17.97
CA LYS A 154 -12.66 11.08 18.76
C LYS A 154 -11.96 12.39 18.40
N PRO A 155 -12.51 13.56 18.72
CA PRO A 155 -11.81 14.82 18.55
C PRO A 155 -10.43 14.79 19.23
N GLY A 156 -9.37 14.94 18.44
CA GLY A 156 -7.99 14.97 18.90
C GLY A 156 -7.33 13.61 19.19
N GLU A 157 -8.03 12.48 19.06
CA GLU A 157 -7.50 11.17 19.44
C GLU A 157 -8.06 10.04 18.57
N ILE A 158 -7.20 9.04 18.28
CA ILE A 158 -7.59 7.80 17.64
C ILE A 158 -7.06 6.60 18.42
N THR A 159 -7.86 5.53 18.54
CA THR A 159 -7.44 4.24 19.09
C THR A 159 -7.51 3.18 18.01
N VAL A 160 -6.41 2.48 17.80
CA VAL A 160 -6.27 1.44 16.78
C VAL A 160 -5.76 0.14 17.37
N LYS A 161 -6.08 -0.97 16.72
CA LYS A 161 -5.48 -2.27 16.93
C LYS A 161 -4.50 -2.52 15.81
N ARG A 162 -3.26 -2.90 16.14
CA ARG A 162 -2.25 -3.27 15.15
C ARG A 162 -1.79 -4.70 15.33
N ALA A 163 -1.44 -5.35 14.22
CA ALA A 163 -0.84 -6.67 14.23
C ALA A 163 0.66 -6.57 14.59
N ILE A 164 1.10 -7.46 15.47
CA ILE A 164 2.51 -7.66 15.85
C ILE A 164 2.83 -9.14 15.77
N GLU A 165 4.12 -9.47 15.83
CA GLU A 165 4.54 -10.87 15.92
C GLU A 165 3.95 -11.53 17.18
N GLY A 166 3.19 -12.62 16.98
CA GLY A 166 2.56 -13.35 18.07
C GLY A 166 1.26 -12.77 18.63
N GLY A 167 0.72 -11.68 18.06
CA GLY A 167 -0.54 -11.11 18.56
C GLY A 167 -0.95 -9.76 18.00
N HIS A 168 -1.56 -8.99 18.87
CA HIS A 168 -2.03 -7.64 18.55
C HIS A 168 -1.76 -6.73 19.73
N GLU A 169 -1.58 -5.45 19.46
CA GLU A 169 -1.57 -4.41 20.48
C GLU A 169 -2.60 -3.31 20.16
N THR A 170 -3.12 -2.67 21.20
CA THR A 170 -4.00 -1.50 21.06
C THR A 170 -3.20 -0.25 21.35
N LEU A 171 -3.17 0.67 20.40
CA LEU A 171 -2.48 1.95 20.50
C LEU A 171 -3.47 3.11 20.51
N ARG A 172 -3.21 4.07 21.37
CA ARG A 172 -3.88 5.36 21.41
C ARG A 172 -2.91 6.44 20.95
N SER A 173 -3.34 7.25 20.01
CA SER A 173 -2.52 8.28 19.38
C SER A 173 -3.27 9.60 19.26
N PRO A 174 -2.59 10.76 19.38
CA PRO A 174 -3.18 12.02 19.01
C PRO A 174 -3.45 12.08 17.51
N ILE A 175 -4.39 12.96 17.12
CA ILE A 175 -4.63 13.41 15.75
C ILE A 175 -3.98 14.80 15.61
N PRO A 176 -3.25 15.10 14.50
CA PRO A 176 -3.19 14.32 13.26
C PRO A 176 -2.30 13.09 13.34
N ALA A 177 -2.64 12.04 12.56
CA ALA A 177 -1.89 10.77 12.51
C ALA A 177 -1.92 10.13 11.10
N LEU A 178 -0.93 9.27 10.82
CA LEU A 178 -0.90 8.45 9.61
C LEU A 178 -1.08 6.98 9.97
N LEU A 179 -1.98 6.29 9.24
CA LEU A 179 -2.29 4.87 9.39
C LEU A 179 -1.84 4.08 8.16
N ALA A 180 -0.94 3.13 8.35
CA ALA A 180 -0.62 2.11 7.33
C ALA A 180 -1.40 0.83 7.67
N VAL A 181 -2.38 0.48 6.83
CA VAL A 181 -3.37 -0.55 7.14
C VAL A 181 -3.05 -1.88 6.45
N VAL A 182 -3.37 -2.97 7.13
CA VAL A 182 -3.26 -4.34 6.60
C VAL A 182 -4.59 -4.84 6.05
N LYS A 183 -4.55 -5.91 5.25
CA LYS A 183 -5.74 -6.49 4.59
C LYS A 183 -6.80 -7.01 5.57
N GLU A 184 -6.39 -7.37 6.79
CA GLU A 184 -7.27 -7.87 7.84
C GLU A 184 -8.23 -6.80 8.40
N LEU A 185 -7.97 -5.51 8.14
CA LEU A 185 -8.75 -4.39 8.66
C LEU A 185 -10.21 -4.42 8.20
N ASN A 186 -10.46 -4.76 6.95
CA ASN A 186 -11.82 -4.71 6.37
C ASN A 186 -11.90 -5.53 5.05
N ARG A 187 -13.10 -5.51 4.45
CA ARG A 187 -13.30 -5.97 3.06
C ARG A 187 -13.66 -4.78 2.20
N PRO A 188 -12.86 -4.43 1.19
CA PRO A 188 -13.13 -3.31 0.29
C PRO A 188 -14.42 -3.53 -0.51
N ARG A 189 -15.20 -2.47 -0.67
CA ARG A 189 -16.40 -2.46 -1.50
C ARG A 189 -16.07 -2.39 -2.98
N LEU A 190 -17.01 -2.78 -3.81
CA LEU A 190 -16.96 -2.52 -5.24
C LEU A 190 -17.50 -1.12 -5.56
N CYS A 191 -17.02 -0.55 -6.66
CA CYS A 191 -17.53 0.72 -7.18
C CYS A 191 -19.01 0.60 -7.58
N THR A 192 -19.84 1.55 -7.17
CA THR A 192 -21.24 1.63 -7.58
C THR A 192 -21.37 2.29 -8.95
N LEU A 193 -22.52 2.08 -9.62
CA LEU A 193 -22.79 2.75 -10.91
C LEU A 193 -22.87 4.27 -10.72
N SER A 194 -23.54 4.73 -9.68
CA SER A 194 -23.63 6.17 -9.32
C SER A 194 -22.25 6.75 -9.01
N GLY A 195 -21.39 6.00 -8.30
CA GLY A 195 -20.00 6.38 -8.06
C GLY A 195 -19.19 6.52 -9.34
N LYS A 196 -19.33 5.58 -10.29
CA LYS A 196 -18.67 5.66 -11.60
C LYS A 196 -19.15 6.86 -12.42
N LEU A 197 -20.44 7.20 -12.36
CA LEU A 197 -20.95 8.41 -13.02
C LEU A 197 -20.37 9.68 -12.38
N ARG A 198 -20.34 9.76 -11.06
CA ARG A 198 -19.71 10.88 -10.33
C ARG A 198 -18.23 11.03 -10.69
N ALA A 199 -17.48 9.94 -10.76
CA ALA A 199 -16.06 9.96 -11.11
C ALA A 199 -15.78 10.54 -12.51
N LYS A 200 -16.72 10.39 -13.45
CA LYS A 200 -16.60 10.99 -14.81
C LYS A 200 -16.73 12.52 -14.80
N SER A 201 -17.46 13.10 -13.85
CA SER A 201 -17.70 14.53 -13.73
C SER A 201 -16.81 15.23 -12.70
N THR A 202 -16.16 14.47 -11.83
CA THR A 202 -15.24 15.05 -10.81
C THR A 202 -13.88 15.36 -11.44
N PRO A 203 -13.42 16.62 -11.40
CA PRO A 203 -12.10 16.98 -11.90
C PRO A 203 -11.01 16.34 -11.05
N ILE A 204 -9.95 15.90 -11.71
CA ILE A 204 -8.74 15.36 -11.04
C ILE A 204 -7.59 16.31 -11.38
N PRO A 205 -7.28 17.29 -10.51
CA PRO A 205 -6.14 18.17 -10.67
C PRO A 205 -4.83 17.38 -10.68
N GLN A 206 -3.84 17.96 -11.35
CA GLN A 206 -2.50 17.40 -11.47
C GLN A 206 -1.50 18.46 -11.01
N LEU A 207 -0.55 18.05 -10.17
CA LEU A 207 0.57 18.89 -9.73
C LEU A 207 1.89 18.30 -10.20
N SER A 208 2.77 19.18 -10.69
CA SER A 208 4.16 18.90 -11.05
C SER A 208 5.12 19.17 -9.90
N ALA A 209 6.41 18.92 -10.08
CA ALA A 209 7.45 19.27 -9.11
C ALA A 209 7.51 20.79 -8.87
N SER A 210 7.37 21.59 -9.92
CA SER A 210 7.35 23.04 -9.82
C SER A 210 6.12 23.56 -9.07
N ASP A 211 4.94 22.98 -9.27
CA ASP A 211 3.73 23.35 -8.52
C ASP A 211 3.88 23.08 -7.03
N LEU A 212 4.64 22.05 -6.66
CA LEU A 212 4.97 21.71 -5.28
C LEU A 212 6.15 22.50 -4.70
N GLY A 213 6.79 23.37 -5.49
CA GLY A 213 8.01 24.07 -5.08
C GLY A 213 9.20 23.15 -4.82
N LEU A 214 9.23 21.97 -5.44
CA LEU A 214 10.30 20.98 -5.29
C LEU A 214 11.34 21.16 -6.40
N ASP A 215 12.61 21.20 -6.00
CA ASP A 215 13.75 21.17 -6.92
C ASP A 215 13.84 19.79 -7.57
N GLU A 216 14.07 19.73 -8.88
CA GLU A 216 14.27 18.50 -9.65
C GLU A 216 15.41 17.63 -9.11
N LEU A 217 16.43 18.20 -8.47
CA LEU A 217 17.53 17.47 -7.84
C LEU A 217 17.10 16.81 -6.51
N SER A 218 15.95 17.17 -5.98
CA SER A 218 15.43 16.66 -4.70
C SER A 218 14.32 15.65 -4.85
N VAL A 219 13.94 15.28 -6.07
CA VAL A 219 12.85 14.33 -6.39
C VAL A 219 13.31 13.28 -7.39
N GLY A 220 12.47 12.26 -7.59
CA GLY A 220 12.74 11.18 -8.54
C GLY A 220 14.07 10.48 -8.26
N ILE A 221 14.70 9.96 -9.31
CA ILE A 221 15.98 9.25 -9.18
C ILE A 221 17.12 10.14 -8.69
N LYS A 222 17.07 11.44 -8.99
CA LYS A 222 18.10 12.40 -8.56
C LYS A 222 18.03 12.69 -7.06
N GLY A 223 16.81 12.73 -6.50
CA GLY A 223 16.58 12.93 -5.07
C GLY A 223 16.60 11.65 -4.24
N SER A 224 16.80 10.50 -4.87
CA SER A 224 16.80 9.19 -4.21
C SER A 224 18.16 8.82 -3.64
N PRO A 225 18.28 8.59 -2.33
CA PRO A 225 19.52 8.06 -1.72
C PRO A 225 19.82 6.63 -2.14
N THR A 226 18.84 5.88 -2.63
CA THR A 226 19.01 4.49 -3.08
C THR A 226 18.65 4.32 -4.56
N ARG A 227 19.20 3.29 -5.19
CA ARG A 227 18.84 2.89 -6.55
C ARG A 227 18.99 1.39 -6.73
N VAL A 228 18.14 0.80 -7.58
CA VAL A 228 18.29 -0.60 -7.97
C VAL A 228 19.51 -0.72 -8.88
N VAL A 229 20.49 -1.50 -8.45
CA VAL A 229 21.74 -1.75 -9.22
C VAL A 229 21.60 -3.02 -10.05
N ARG A 230 20.96 -4.06 -9.50
CA ARG A 230 20.77 -5.34 -10.18
C ARG A 230 19.54 -6.06 -9.64
N VAL A 231 18.81 -6.69 -10.54
CA VAL A 231 17.70 -7.59 -10.21
C VAL A 231 18.11 -9.02 -10.58
N LEU A 232 17.86 -9.96 -9.68
CA LEU A 232 18.11 -11.37 -9.89
C LEU A 232 16.82 -12.15 -9.62
N TYR A 233 16.47 -13.04 -10.54
CA TYR A 233 15.42 -14.01 -10.31
C TYR A 233 16.01 -15.23 -9.57
N PRO A 234 15.51 -15.55 -8.36
CA PRO A 234 15.95 -16.76 -7.69
C PRO A 234 15.52 -17.97 -8.51
N GLN A 235 16.47 -18.80 -8.89
CA GLN A 235 16.16 -20.11 -9.46
C GLN A 235 15.79 -21.05 -8.31
N VAL A 236 14.50 -21.19 -8.05
CA VAL A 236 14.00 -22.16 -7.08
C VAL A 236 14.02 -23.52 -7.73
N THR A 237 15.13 -24.25 -7.55
CA THR A 237 15.17 -25.68 -7.86
C THR A 237 14.47 -26.43 -6.74
N ARG A 238 13.27 -26.92 -7.02
CA ARG A 238 12.59 -27.84 -6.09
C ARG A 238 13.25 -29.20 -6.20
N MET A 239 14.29 -29.42 -5.41
CA MET A 239 14.89 -30.73 -5.20
C MET A 239 14.15 -31.38 -4.04
N GLY A 240 13.28 -32.31 -4.33
CA GLY A 240 12.55 -33.08 -3.34
C GLY A 240 12.28 -34.49 -3.83
N GLU A 241 12.24 -35.42 -2.92
CA GLU A 241 11.83 -36.78 -3.20
C GLU A 241 10.29 -36.88 -3.26
N ARG A 242 9.80 -37.71 -4.17
CA ARG A 242 8.37 -37.93 -4.34
C ARG A 242 8.02 -39.35 -3.91
N TYR A 243 7.14 -39.48 -2.96
CA TYR A 243 6.64 -40.74 -2.45
C TYR A 243 5.17 -40.91 -2.88
N PRO A 244 4.84 -41.87 -3.77
CA PRO A 244 3.48 -42.04 -4.26
C PRO A 244 2.61 -42.75 -3.20
N MET A 245 1.77 -42.00 -2.49
CA MET A 245 0.86 -42.48 -1.45
C MET A 245 -0.03 -43.63 -1.91
N ALA A 246 -0.46 -43.62 -3.18
CA ALA A 246 -1.33 -44.71 -3.71
C ALA A 246 -0.63 -46.07 -3.88
N ALA A 247 0.68 -46.08 -4.01
CA ALA A 247 1.46 -47.29 -4.21
C ALA A 247 1.95 -47.89 -2.89
N ASP A 248 2.40 -47.07 -1.95
CA ASP A 248 2.90 -47.46 -0.64
C ASP A 248 2.67 -46.35 0.40
N PRO A 249 1.49 -46.38 1.05
CA PRO A 249 1.14 -45.35 2.06
C PRO A 249 2.11 -45.36 3.25
N ASP A 250 2.54 -46.53 3.72
CA ASP A 250 3.34 -46.65 4.93
C ASP A 250 4.74 -46.08 4.73
N THR A 251 5.38 -46.37 3.63
CA THR A 251 6.69 -45.75 3.25
C THR A 251 6.56 -44.25 3.06
N SER A 252 5.49 -43.80 2.43
CA SER A 252 5.26 -42.34 2.21
C SER A 252 5.07 -41.60 3.54
N ILE A 253 4.31 -42.15 4.46
CA ILE A 253 4.07 -41.59 5.81
C ILE A 253 5.35 -41.58 6.63
N ARG A 254 6.11 -42.65 6.62
CA ARG A 254 7.41 -42.74 7.33
C ARG A 254 8.40 -41.72 6.81
N ALA A 255 8.53 -41.60 5.50
CA ALA A 255 9.43 -40.60 4.88
C ALA A 255 9.04 -39.18 5.29
N LEU A 256 7.75 -38.84 5.30
CA LEU A 256 7.27 -37.54 5.76
C LEU A 256 7.57 -37.34 7.26
N TYR A 257 7.30 -38.36 8.09
CA TYR A 257 7.56 -38.27 9.52
C TYR A 257 9.05 -38.02 9.81
N THR A 258 9.93 -38.84 9.21
CA THR A 258 11.39 -38.69 9.35
C THR A 258 11.84 -37.29 8.92
N PHE A 259 11.34 -36.79 7.77
CA PHE A 259 11.64 -35.44 7.30
C PHE A 259 11.24 -34.37 8.30
N LEU A 260 10.04 -34.46 8.88
CA LEU A 260 9.55 -33.50 9.89
C LEU A 260 10.34 -33.58 11.19
N GLU A 261 10.75 -34.79 11.62
CA GLU A 261 11.59 -35.01 12.79
C GLU A 261 12.99 -34.44 12.59
N ASP A 262 13.65 -34.72 11.47
CA ASP A 262 14.97 -34.20 11.11
C ASP A 262 14.98 -32.66 11.05
N LYS A 263 13.84 -32.04 10.68
CA LYS A 263 13.68 -30.59 10.64
C LYS A 263 13.22 -29.99 11.97
N GLY A 264 12.99 -30.82 12.99
CA GLY A 264 12.58 -30.37 14.33
C GLY A 264 11.12 -29.91 14.44
N PHE A 265 10.28 -30.21 13.45
CA PHE A 265 8.84 -29.87 13.47
C PHE A 265 8.01 -30.79 14.36
N VAL A 266 8.45 -32.03 14.53
CA VAL A 266 7.88 -33.00 15.47
C VAL A 266 8.95 -33.47 16.43
N LYS A 267 8.60 -33.60 17.72
CA LYS A 267 9.50 -34.24 18.69
C LYS A 267 9.26 -35.73 18.58
N GLY A 268 10.33 -36.54 18.43
CA GLY A 268 10.26 -37.97 18.43
C GLY A 268 9.54 -38.43 19.68
N GLY A 269 8.28 -38.83 19.51
CA GLY A 269 7.55 -39.62 20.51
C GLY A 269 7.82 -41.08 20.17
N ALA A 270 8.33 -41.82 21.12
CA ALA A 270 8.43 -43.28 20.98
C ALA A 270 7.03 -43.81 20.62
N VAL A 271 6.92 -44.47 19.45
CA VAL A 271 5.79 -45.32 19.05
C VAL A 271 5.96 -46.67 19.70
#